data_95571c68314c54e795ddbdb1afad8761
#
_entry.id   95571c68314c54e795ddbdb1afad8761
#
_cell.length_a   1.000
_cell.length_b   1.000
_cell.length_c   1.000
_cell.angle_alpha   90.00
_cell.angle_beta   90.00
_cell.angle_gamma   90.00
#
_symmetry.space_group_name_H-M   'P 1'
#
loop_
_entity.id
_entity.type
_entity.pdbx_description
1 polymer ?
#
loop_
_entity_poly.entity_id
_entity_poly.type
_entity_poly.pdbx_seq_one_letter_code
_entity_poly.pdbx_strand_id
1 'polypeptide(L)'
;MIIVKAPKVMEHIKPAHIECTKEDIAEVCVMSGDPLRAKYIAENFLTDAKLINRARNMFGYTGYYNGKRVTVMGHGMGMPSVSIYAFELFYFFGVQKIIRIGTCGGLKEELK
;
A
#
# COMPACT_ATOMS: atom_id res chain seq x y z
N MET A 1 12.09 -11.93 -1.94
CA MET A 1 11.56 -11.45 -0.64
C MET A 1 12.71 -10.98 0.23
N ILE A 2 12.74 -9.71 0.58
CA ILE A 2 13.78 -9.18 1.48
C ILE A 2 13.14 -9.09 2.87
N ILE A 3 13.61 -9.91 3.80
CA ILE A 3 13.21 -9.81 5.21
C ILE A 3 14.22 -8.89 5.89
N VAL A 4 13.80 -7.67 6.20
CA VAL A 4 14.61 -6.74 6.98
C VAL A 4 14.10 -6.76 8.42
N LYS A 5 14.95 -7.24 9.35
CA LYS A 5 14.65 -7.11 10.78
C LYS A 5 15.00 -5.70 11.25
N ALA A 6 14.05 -5.03 11.88
CA ALA A 6 14.29 -3.72 12.45
C ALA A 6 15.36 -3.80 13.55
N PRO A 7 16.35 -2.90 13.56
CA PRO A 7 17.24 -2.75 14.73
C PRO A 7 16.40 -2.34 15.95
N LYS A 8 16.79 -2.80 17.13
CA LYS A 8 16.09 -2.49 18.41
C LYS A 8 15.86 -0.99 18.65
N VAL A 9 16.73 -0.14 18.10
CA VAL A 9 16.63 1.32 18.20
C VAL A 9 15.38 1.88 17.51
N MET A 10 14.78 1.15 16.57
CA MET A 10 13.61 1.60 15.81
C MET A 10 12.26 1.16 16.41
N GLU A 11 12.27 0.40 17.49
CA GLU A 11 11.03 -0.05 18.17
C GLU A 11 10.17 1.11 18.72
N HIS A 12 10.78 2.28 18.91
CA HIS A 12 10.09 3.48 19.41
C HIS A 12 9.64 4.45 18.31
N ILE A 13 9.99 4.18 17.05
CA ILE A 13 9.61 5.02 15.93
C ILE A 13 8.22 4.61 15.45
N LYS A 14 7.29 5.56 15.44
CA LYS A 14 5.95 5.35 14.91
C LYS A 14 5.91 5.71 13.43
N PRO A 15 5.09 5.01 12.63
CA PRO A 15 4.88 5.42 11.24
C PRO A 15 4.26 6.82 11.19
N ALA A 16 4.76 7.66 10.30
CA ALA A 16 4.36 9.08 10.22
C ALA A 16 3.33 9.35 9.11
N HIS A 17 3.17 8.43 8.17
CA HIS A 17 2.37 8.66 6.96
C HIS A 17 1.13 7.76 6.89
N ILE A 18 1.08 6.72 7.72
CA ILE A 18 -0.03 5.78 7.82
C ILE A 18 -0.53 5.81 9.27
N GLU A 19 -1.78 6.17 9.47
CA GLU A 19 -2.33 6.44 10.81
C GLU A 19 -3.15 5.30 11.41
N CYS A 20 -3.38 4.22 10.66
CA CYS A 20 -4.11 3.06 11.18
C CYS A 20 -3.23 2.14 12.04
N THR A 21 -3.84 1.10 12.59
CA THR A 21 -3.12 0.08 13.38
C THR A 21 -2.66 -1.07 12.48
N LYS A 22 -1.76 -1.91 13.00
CA LYS A 22 -1.25 -3.07 12.29
C LYS A 22 -2.36 -4.06 11.89
N GLU A 23 -3.37 -4.19 12.73
CA GLU A 23 -4.51 -5.07 12.51
C GLU A 23 -5.41 -4.62 11.35
N ASP A 24 -5.36 -3.34 11.02
CA ASP A 24 -6.16 -2.78 9.91
C ASP A 24 -5.59 -3.11 8.53
N ILE A 25 -4.33 -3.52 8.45
CA ILE A 25 -3.64 -3.77 7.18
C ILE A 25 -3.44 -5.27 6.95
N ALA A 26 -3.75 -5.73 5.73
CA ALA A 26 -3.55 -7.11 5.31
C ALA A 26 -2.08 -7.40 5.00
N GLU A 27 -1.72 -8.68 4.94
CA GLU A 27 -0.37 -9.12 4.56
C GLU A 27 -0.03 -8.81 3.10
N VAL A 28 -1.05 -8.70 2.26
CA VAL A 28 -0.89 -8.33 0.84
C VAL A 28 -1.47 -6.94 0.64
N CYS A 29 -0.66 -6.06 0.08
CA CYS A 29 -1.06 -4.70 -0.26
C CYS A 29 -0.91 -4.45 -1.76
N VAL A 30 -2.00 -4.03 -2.39
CA VAL A 30 -2.00 -3.55 -3.78
C VAL A 30 -1.85 -2.04 -3.75
N MET A 31 -0.88 -1.52 -4.49
CA MET A 31 -0.58 -0.09 -4.48
C MET A 31 -0.70 0.53 -5.87
N SER A 32 -1.15 1.76 -5.91
CA SER A 32 -1.18 2.59 -7.11
C SER A 32 -0.64 3.98 -6.81
N GLY A 33 -0.12 4.66 -7.83
CA GLY A 33 0.38 6.02 -7.67
C GLY A 33 -0.71 7.00 -7.24
N ASP A 34 -1.90 6.85 -7.77
CA ASP A 34 -3.04 7.71 -7.49
C ASP A 34 -3.91 7.16 -6.34
N PRO A 35 -4.07 7.92 -5.23
CA PRO A 35 -4.97 7.52 -4.15
C PRO A 35 -6.42 7.32 -4.59
N LEU A 36 -6.89 8.08 -5.57
CA LEU A 36 -8.24 7.91 -6.12
C LEU A 36 -8.39 6.61 -6.89
N ARG A 37 -7.33 6.13 -7.52
CA ARG A 37 -7.33 4.80 -8.14
C ARG A 37 -7.41 3.70 -7.08
N ALA A 38 -6.72 3.84 -5.97
CA ALA A 38 -6.85 2.93 -4.84
C ALA A 38 -8.30 2.90 -4.32
N LYS A 39 -8.93 4.06 -4.20
CA LYS A 39 -10.34 4.18 -3.84
C LYS A 39 -11.24 3.46 -4.85
N TYR A 40 -11.03 3.68 -6.14
CA TYR A 40 -11.79 3.02 -7.21
C TYR A 40 -11.67 1.49 -7.14
N ILE A 41 -10.45 0.99 -6.96
CA ILE A 41 -10.21 -0.46 -6.82
C ILE A 41 -10.96 -1.02 -5.61
N ALA A 42 -10.88 -0.33 -4.48
CA ALA A 42 -11.56 -0.77 -3.26
C ALA A 42 -13.08 -0.82 -3.44
N GLU A 43 -13.66 0.22 -4.01
CA GLU A 43 -15.11 0.33 -4.18
C GLU A 43 -15.67 -0.65 -5.21
N ASN A 44 -14.91 -1.00 -6.25
CA ASN A 44 -15.40 -1.82 -7.35
C ASN A 44 -14.97 -3.29 -7.29
N PHE A 45 -13.90 -3.62 -6.59
CA PHE A 45 -13.35 -4.97 -6.59
C PHE A 45 -13.26 -5.63 -5.23
N LEU A 46 -13.28 -4.87 -4.13
CA LEU A 46 -13.24 -5.44 -2.79
C LEU A 46 -14.63 -5.57 -2.19
N THR A 47 -14.82 -6.67 -1.44
CA THR A 47 -16.00 -6.86 -0.60
C THR A 47 -15.69 -6.35 0.82
N ASP A 48 -16.67 -5.71 1.45
CA ASP A 48 -16.54 -5.15 2.80
C ASP A 48 -15.32 -4.23 2.96
N ALA A 49 -15.05 -3.41 1.96
CA ALA A 49 -13.94 -2.47 1.98
C ALA A 49 -14.14 -1.38 3.03
N LYS A 50 -13.16 -1.23 3.90
CA LYS A 50 -13.14 -0.22 4.95
C LYS A 50 -11.98 0.75 4.73
N LEU A 51 -12.25 2.04 4.78
CA LEU A 51 -11.22 3.08 4.75
C LEU A 51 -10.36 2.98 6.01
N ILE A 52 -9.06 2.77 5.85
CA ILE A 52 -8.13 2.60 6.97
C ILE A 52 -7.10 3.72 7.08
N ASN A 53 -6.86 4.47 6.00
CA ASN A 53 -5.94 5.59 6.02
C ASN A 53 -6.46 6.77 5.19
N ARG A 54 -6.35 7.97 5.75
CA ARG A 54 -6.67 9.24 5.10
C ARG A 54 -5.55 10.27 5.21
N ALA A 55 -4.53 9.95 5.97
CA ALA A 55 -3.40 10.85 6.18
C ALA A 55 -2.84 11.33 4.83
N ARG A 56 -2.68 12.62 4.68
CA ARG A 56 -2.16 13.26 3.46
C ARG A 56 -2.95 12.92 2.19
N ASN A 57 -4.24 12.58 2.32
CA ASN A 57 -5.08 12.09 1.23
C ASN A 57 -4.57 10.82 0.56
N MET A 58 -3.67 10.10 1.21
CA MET A 58 -3.17 8.81 0.73
C MET A 58 -4.14 7.71 1.15
N PHE A 59 -5.25 7.62 0.44
CA PHE A 59 -6.34 6.70 0.78
C PHE A 59 -5.88 5.25 0.75
N GLY A 60 -6.21 4.54 1.83
CA GLY A 60 -6.01 3.11 1.97
C GLY A 60 -7.27 2.43 2.44
N TYR A 61 -7.54 1.28 1.88
CA TYR A 61 -8.73 0.47 2.16
C TYR A 61 -8.32 -0.97 2.41
N THR A 62 -8.95 -1.61 3.36
CA THR A 62 -8.83 -3.05 3.55
C THR A 62 -10.17 -3.71 3.35
N GLY A 63 -10.20 -4.77 2.59
CA GLY A 63 -11.38 -5.55 2.29
C GLY A 63 -11.00 -6.96 1.85
N TYR A 64 -11.90 -7.60 1.13
CA TYR A 64 -11.73 -8.98 0.68
C TYR A 64 -11.87 -9.08 -0.83
N TYR A 65 -10.97 -9.84 -1.44
CA TYR A 65 -11.03 -10.21 -2.84
C TYR A 65 -11.00 -11.73 -2.97
N ASN A 66 -12.08 -12.31 -3.50
CA ASN A 66 -12.25 -13.77 -3.55
C ASN A 66 -11.99 -14.46 -2.19
N GLY A 67 -12.50 -13.88 -1.11
CA GLY A 67 -12.34 -14.40 0.24
C GLY A 67 -10.98 -14.16 0.89
N LYS A 68 -10.04 -13.51 0.20
CA LYS A 68 -8.73 -13.16 0.73
C LYS A 68 -8.71 -11.72 1.17
N ARG A 69 -8.17 -11.47 2.36
CA ARG A 69 -8.01 -10.12 2.90
C ARG A 69 -6.89 -9.39 2.15
N VAL A 70 -7.20 -8.22 1.62
CA VAL A 70 -6.28 -7.39 0.83
C VAL A 70 -6.41 -5.93 1.25
N THR A 71 -5.28 -5.24 1.33
CA THR A 71 -5.23 -3.79 1.48
C THR A 71 -4.92 -3.17 0.12
N VAL A 72 -5.62 -2.10 -0.22
CA VAL A 72 -5.35 -1.31 -1.42
C VAL A 72 -5.03 0.12 -0.98
N MET A 73 -3.90 0.66 -1.40
CA MET A 73 -3.42 1.97 -0.95
C MET A 73 -2.70 2.72 -2.05
N GLY A 74 -2.83 4.05 -2.04
CA GLY A 74 -2.01 4.92 -2.86
C GLY A 74 -0.58 5.03 -2.32
N HIS A 75 0.36 5.40 -3.19
CA HIS A 75 1.75 5.67 -2.78
C HIS A 75 2.31 7.00 -3.29
N GLY A 76 1.52 7.76 -4.03
CA GLY A 76 1.96 9.02 -4.62
C GLY A 76 2.86 8.85 -5.84
N MET A 77 3.55 9.92 -6.20
CA MET A 77 4.42 9.97 -7.38
C MET A 77 5.90 9.86 -6.99
N GLY A 78 6.62 9.13 -7.83
CA GLY A 78 8.08 9.04 -7.76
C GLY A 78 8.60 8.03 -6.73
N MET A 79 9.85 7.66 -6.90
CA MET A 79 10.54 6.68 -6.06
C MET A 79 10.61 7.08 -4.58
N PRO A 80 10.86 8.35 -4.22
CA PRO A 80 10.88 8.74 -2.81
C PRO A 80 9.55 8.47 -2.11
N SER A 81 8.44 8.82 -2.74
CA SER A 81 7.10 8.62 -2.14
C SER A 81 6.78 7.14 -1.97
N VAL A 82 6.94 6.34 -3.02
CA VAL A 82 6.68 4.89 -2.92
C VAL A 82 7.59 4.22 -1.90
N SER A 83 8.83 4.68 -1.76
CA SER A 83 9.77 4.14 -0.77
C SER A 83 9.32 4.39 0.66
N ILE A 84 8.78 5.57 0.95
CA ILE A 84 8.25 5.92 2.27
C ILE A 84 7.10 4.97 2.64
N TYR A 85 6.10 4.85 1.78
CA TYR A 85 4.93 4.03 2.08
C TYR A 85 5.25 2.53 2.12
N ALA A 86 6.07 2.04 1.19
CA ALA A 86 6.50 0.65 1.19
C ALA A 86 7.31 0.30 2.44
N PHE A 87 8.22 1.18 2.85
CA PHE A 87 9.00 1.00 4.07
C PHE A 87 8.08 0.89 5.30
N GLU A 88 7.15 1.83 5.46
CA GLU A 88 6.23 1.81 6.60
C GLU A 88 5.36 0.56 6.60
N LEU A 89 4.82 0.15 5.46
CA LEU A 89 4.00 -1.04 5.33
C LEU A 89 4.76 -2.32 5.72
N PHE A 90 5.98 -2.50 5.22
CA PHE A 90 6.79 -3.66 5.57
C PHE A 90 7.26 -3.65 7.01
N TYR A 91 7.68 -2.50 7.49
CA TYR A 91 8.33 -2.36 8.78
C TYR A 91 7.37 -2.34 9.97
N PHE A 92 6.30 -1.55 9.85
CA PHE A 92 5.40 -1.30 10.98
C PHE A 92 4.10 -2.09 10.91
N PHE A 93 3.65 -2.46 9.72
CA PHE A 93 2.33 -3.05 9.52
C PHE A 93 2.34 -4.54 9.15
N GLY A 94 3.50 -5.13 9.03
CA GLY A 94 3.62 -6.56 8.78
C GLY A 94 3.21 -7.01 7.39
N VAL A 95 3.18 -6.09 6.42
CA VAL A 95 2.93 -6.44 5.02
C VAL A 95 4.03 -7.36 4.51
N GLN A 96 3.66 -8.43 3.85
CA GLN A 96 4.58 -9.43 3.30
C GLN A 96 4.79 -9.28 1.79
N LYS A 97 3.78 -8.76 1.09
CA LYS A 97 3.83 -8.60 -0.36
C LYS A 97 3.18 -7.28 -0.76
N ILE A 98 3.87 -6.54 -1.62
CA ILE A 98 3.32 -5.36 -2.29
C ILE A 98 3.25 -5.65 -3.78
N ILE A 99 2.07 -5.42 -4.36
CA ILE A 99 1.83 -5.51 -5.79
C ILE A 99 1.48 -4.11 -6.28
N ARG A 100 2.31 -3.54 -7.16
CA ARG A 100 2.04 -2.24 -7.74
C ARG A 100 1.27 -2.39 -9.04
N ILE A 101 0.14 -1.70 -9.14
CA ILE A 101 -0.64 -1.56 -10.36
C ILE A 101 -0.49 -0.12 -10.85
N GLY A 102 0.02 0.04 -12.06
CA GLY A 102 0.24 1.37 -12.61
C GLY A 102 0.40 1.37 -14.11
N THR A 103 0.47 2.54 -14.67
CA THR A 103 0.80 2.76 -16.08
C THR A 103 2.32 2.93 -16.22
N CYS A 104 2.82 2.65 -17.41
CA CYS A 104 4.22 2.89 -17.75
C CYS A 104 4.32 3.36 -19.20
N GLY A 105 5.37 4.09 -19.52
CA GLY A 105 5.73 4.46 -20.88
C GLY A 105 6.68 3.43 -21.48
N GLY A 106 6.40 2.99 -22.70
CA GLY A 106 7.31 2.14 -23.46
C GLY A 106 8.40 2.97 -24.13
N LEU A 107 9.63 2.46 -24.13
CA LEU A 107 10.75 3.09 -24.83
C LEU A 107 10.89 2.65 -26.29
N LYS A 108 10.16 1.62 -26.69
CA LYS A 108 10.14 1.09 -28.06
C LYS A 108 8.73 1.14 -28.60
N GLU A 109 8.60 1.50 -29.89
CA GLU A 109 7.29 1.60 -30.55
C GLU A 109 6.56 0.26 -30.68
N GLU A 110 7.29 -0.85 -30.66
CA GLU A 110 6.73 -2.21 -30.75
C GLU A 110 6.02 -2.67 -29.47
N LEU A 111 6.22 -1.96 -28.37
CA LEU A 111 5.56 -2.26 -27.10
C LEU A 111 4.13 -1.70 -27.11
N LYS A 112 3.18 -2.58 -27.19
CA LYS A 112 1.75 -2.23 -27.16
C LYS A 112 1.06 -2.77 -25.91
#